data_302176426bb5e64756b38160077227b7
#
_entry.id   302176426bb5e64756b38160077227b7
#
_cell.length_a   1.000
_cell.length_b   1.000
_cell.length_c   1.000
_cell.angle_alpha   90.00
_cell.angle_beta   90.00
_cell.angle_gamma   90.00
#
_symmetry.space_group_name_H-M   'P 1'
#
loop_
_entity.id
_entity.type
_entity.pdbx_description
1 polymer ?
#
loop_
_entity_poly.entity_id
_entity_poly.type
_entity_poly.pdbx_seq_one_letter_code
_entity_poly.pdbx_strand_id
1 'polypeptide(L)'
;MYNSIIRMILPIAVTFLLGVLIRKIKLMDQDGCNTLKRLISKIMLPVVLLNAFLFADYNGGVMIIMAVVFVAMLIMFGAGFLLSRLMPERAKYMPFLFTTLECGTLGYPLAAMLFGALGTSHMAIVDVGHTVFLFLIAVPLLQSVDGGSADAKSILKNAVTSPTFDTMILGILLGVAGVDERLAASAGYELYQSVVDFISAPTGMLILITLGFDMSLRKDLMKPVLFTSVLRVVIMGVLCAASCFIIFRFVPYSREQLCILILAFTLPASYGLTTFARFEGHNDYVATTVSFSTILTLILFVCLTVFAYSGV
;
A
#
# COMPACT_ATOMS: atom_id res chain seq x y z
N MET A 1 2.25 -15.52 23.78
CA MET A 1 2.82 -15.45 22.44
C MET A 1 1.94 -16.15 21.39
N TYR A 2 1.74 -17.50 21.42
CA TYR A 2 0.97 -18.23 20.40
C TYR A 2 -0.48 -17.71 20.25
N ASN A 3 -1.19 -17.52 21.34
CA ASN A 3 -2.57 -16.98 21.33
C ASN A 3 -2.66 -15.54 20.81
N SER A 4 -1.65 -14.71 21.02
CA SER A 4 -1.63 -13.33 20.53
C SER A 4 -1.45 -13.28 19.01
N ILE A 5 -0.57 -14.12 18.47
CA ILE A 5 -0.33 -14.25 17.01
C ILE A 5 -1.60 -14.75 16.31
N ILE A 6 -2.25 -15.79 16.84
CA ILE A 6 -3.50 -16.32 16.29
C ILE A 6 -4.60 -15.26 16.30
N ARG A 7 -4.72 -14.49 17.39
CA ARG A 7 -5.72 -13.40 17.50
C ARG A 7 -5.52 -12.29 16.45
N MET A 8 -4.31 -12.08 15.96
CA MET A 8 -4.01 -11.11 14.90
C MET A 8 -4.25 -11.69 13.50
N ILE A 9 -3.80 -12.93 13.25
CA ILE A 9 -3.83 -13.53 11.93
C ILE A 9 -5.22 -14.05 11.57
N LEU A 10 -5.93 -14.65 12.52
CA LEU A 10 -7.22 -15.28 12.28
C LEU A 10 -8.28 -14.30 11.73
N PRO A 11 -8.43 -13.09 12.26
CA PRO A 11 -9.36 -12.10 11.69
C PRO A 11 -9.05 -11.75 10.24
N ILE A 12 -7.77 -11.59 9.88
CA ILE A 12 -7.33 -11.29 8.50
C ILE A 12 -7.72 -12.43 7.56
N ALA A 13 -7.33 -13.65 7.91
CA ALA A 13 -7.60 -14.82 7.10
C ALA A 13 -9.12 -15.07 6.94
N VAL A 14 -9.88 -15.02 8.03
CA VAL A 14 -11.33 -15.21 8.02
C VAL A 14 -12.01 -14.12 7.19
N THR A 15 -11.65 -12.85 7.38
CA THR A 15 -12.25 -11.74 6.65
C THR A 15 -11.95 -11.79 5.15
N PHE A 16 -10.71 -12.13 4.78
CA PHE A 16 -10.35 -12.34 3.38
C PHE A 16 -11.13 -13.51 2.76
N LEU A 17 -11.23 -14.64 3.47
CA LEU A 17 -12.01 -15.81 3.00
C LEU A 17 -13.51 -15.52 2.94
N LEU A 18 -14.05 -14.65 3.82
CA LEU A 18 -15.41 -14.16 3.71
C LEU A 18 -15.64 -13.41 2.39
N GLY A 19 -14.69 -12.61 1.93
CA GLY A 19 -14.76 -11.95 0.63
C GLY A 19 -14.86 -12.95 -0.52
N VAL A 20 -14.05 -14.01 -0.51
CA VAL A 20 -14.11 -15.10 -1.48
C VAL A 20 -15.47 -15.83 -1.41
N LEU A 21 -15.97 -16.08 -0.20
CA LEU A 21 -17.26 -16.74 0.02
C LEU A 21 -18.43 -15.89 -0.50
N ILE A 22 -18.45 -14.58 -0.18
CA ILE A 22 -19.46 -13.62 -0.64
C ILE A 22 -19.59 -13.66 -2.16
N ARG A 23 -18.45 -13.68 -2.89
CA ARG A 23 -18.44 -13.84 -4.35
C ARG A 23 -19.03 -15.19 -4.77
N LYS A 24 -18.61 -16.29 -4.11
CA LYS A 24 -19.03 -17.66 -4.47
C LYS A 24 -20.52 -17.89 -4.28
N ILE A 25 -21.11 -17.35 -3.19
CA ILE A 25 -22.55 -17.48 -2.90
C ILE A 25 -23.38 -16.39 -3.59
N LYS A 26 -22.73 -15.49 -4.36
CA LYS A 26 -23.38 -14.38 -5.08
C LYS A 26 -24.18 -13.44 -4.16
N LEU A 27 -23.75 -13.26 -2.91
CA LEU A 27 -24.38 -12.34 -1.97
C LEU A 27 -24.20 -10.87 -2.41
N MET A 28 -23.12 -10.57 -3.12
CA MET A 28 -22.79 -9.27 -3.69
C MET A 28 -22.31 -9.49 -5.13
N ASP A 29 -22.64 -8.57 -6.01
CA ASP A 29 -22.13 -8.51 -7.37
C ASP A 29 -20.89 -7.62 -7.49
N GLN A 30 -20.34 -7.49 -8.70
CA GLN A 30 -19.15 -6.67 -8.96
C GLN A 30 -19.43 -5.18 -8.71
N ASP A 31 -20.65 -4.70 -8.99
CA ASP A 31 -21.02 -3.30 -8.78
C ASP A 31 -21.14 -2.97 -7.30
N GLY A 32 -21.66 -3.89 -6.49
CA GLY A 32 -21.65 -3.79 -5.04
C GLY A 32 -20.23 -3.73 -4.47
N CYS A 33 -19.33 -4.60 -4.94
CA CYS A 33 -17.92 -4.56 -4.55
C CYS A 33 -17.25 -3.23 -4.96
N ASN A 34 -17.51 -2.75 -6.17
CA ASN A 34 -16.99 -1.46 -6.65
C ASN A 34 -17.54 -0.28 -5.85
N THR A 35 -18.76 -0.38 -5.33
CA THR A 35 -19.36 0.63 -4.47
C THR A 35 -18.68 0.66 -3.10
N LEU A 36 -18.41 -0.49 -2.50
CA LEU A 36 -17.61 -0.59 -1.27
C LEU A 36 -16.20 -0.01 -1.47
N LYS A 37 -15.53 -0.35 -2.54
CA LYS A 37 -14.20 0.22 -2.86
C LYS A 37 -14.25 1.74 -3.00
N ARG A 38 -15.29 2.30 -3.60
CA ARG A 38 -15.48 3.76 -3.70
C ARG A 38 -15.69 4.40 -2.33
N LEU A 39 -16.48 3.78 -1.45
CA LEU A 39 -16.67 4.25 -0.08
C LEU A 39 -15.34 4.26 0.70
N ILE A 40 -14.61 3.15 0.62
CA ILE A 40 -13.30 3.02 1.26
C ILE A 40 -12.34 4.10 0.74
N SER A 41 -12.15 4.20 -0.57
CA SER A 41 -11.13 5.07 -1.18
C SER A 41 -11.47 6.56 -1.13
N LYS A 42 -12.76 6.93 -1.11
CA LYS A 42 -13.18 8.34 -1.16
C LYS A 42 -13.55 8.92 0.21
N ILE A 43 -13.83 8.09 1.21
CA ILE A 43 -14.27 8.55 2.55
C ILE A 43 -13.39 7.96 3.64
N MET A 44 -13.32 6.63 3.75
CA MET A 44 -12.69 6.00 4.91
C MET A 44 -11.17 6.16 4.91
N LEU A 45 -10.50 5.83 3.81
CA LEU A 45 -9.04 6.01 3.68
C LEU A 45 -8.60 7.47 3.82
N PRO A 46 -9.23 8.48 3.21
CA PRO A 46 -8.93 9.87 3.49
C PRO A 46 -8.94 10.24 4.98
N VAL A 47 -9.89 9.75 5.76
CA VAL A 47 -9.92 10.01 7.21
C VAL A 47 -8.75 9.35 7.92
N VAL A 48 -8.47 8.07 7.62
CA VAL A 48 -7.31 7.34 8.17
C VAL A 48 -5.99 8.04 7.83
N LEU A 49 -5.83 8.44 6.56
CA LEU A 49 -4.61 9.08 6.05
C LEU A 49 -4.43 10.49 6.62
N LEU A 50 -5.51 11.28 6.68
CA LEU A 50 -5.45 12.61 7.29
C LEU A 50 -4.93 12.52 8.73
N ASN A 51 -5.50 11.62 9.51
CA ASN A 51 -5.07 11.42 10.89
C ASN A 51 -3.61 10.95 10.98
N ALA A 52 -3.22 9.98 10.14
CA ALA A 52 -1.87 9.45 10.11
C ALA A 52 -0.82 10.51 9.75
N PHE A 53 -1.10 11.36 8.74
CA PHE A 53 -0.19 12.41 8.31
C PHE A 53 -0.24 13.65 9.23
N LEU A 54 -1.40 13.97 9.81
CA LEU A 54 -1.53 15.08 10.76
C LEU A 54 -0.67 14.85 12.01
N PHE A 55 -0.64 13.64 12.55
CA PHE A 55 0.09 13.27 13.76
C PHE A 55 1.43 12.57 13.48
N ALA A 56 1.95 12.65 12.26
CA ALA A 56 3.28 12.15 11.94
C ALA A 56 4.36 13.11 12.48
N ASP A 57 5.44 12.56 13.00
CA ASP A 57 6.59 13.36 13.48
C ASP A 57 7.49 13.74 12.30
N TYR A 58 7.44 15.00 11.88
CA TYR A 58 8.22 15.54 10.75
C TYR A 58 9.60 16.03 11.17
N ASN A 59 10.49 15.10 11.51
CA ASN A 59 11.88 15.40 11.83
C ASN A 59 12.83 15.05 10.66
N GLY A 60 14.12 15.36 10.80
CA GLY A 60 15.13 15.06 9.79
C GLY A 60 15.24 13.56 9.47
N GLY A 61 14.97 12.68 10.43
CA GLY A 61 14.95 11.22 10.22
C GLY A 61 13.83 10.79 9.28
N VAL A 62 12.66 11.38 9.40
CA VAL A 62 11.52 11.14 8.52
C VAL A 62 11.84 11.50 7.08
N MET A 63 12.49 12.66 6.86
CA MET A 63 12.91 13.06 5.50
C MET A 63 13.88 12.07 4.88
N ILE A 64 14.77 11.46 5.67
CA ILE A 64 15.68 10.42 5.20
C ILE A 64 14.90 9.18 4.78
N ILE A 65 13.95 8.71 5.58
CA ILE A 65 13.11 7.55 5.24
C ILE A 65 12.37 7.78 3.92
N MET A 66 11.72 8.94 3.78
CA MET A 66 10.99 9.32 2.56
C MET A 66 11.91 9.31 1.32
N ALA A 67 13.09 9.94 1.43
CA ALA A 67 14.05 10.01 0.34
C ALA A 67 14.60 8.63 -0.05
N VAL A 68 14.96 7.81 0.93
CA VAL A 68 15.47 6.44 0.69
C VAL A 68 14.41 5.57 0.02
N VAL A 69 13.16 5.63 0.47
CA VAL A 69 12.05 4.89 -0.14
C VAL A 69 11.81 5.37 -1.56
N PHE A 70 11.77 6.69 -1.80
CA PHE A 70 11.63 7.25 -3.15
C PHE A 70 12.73 6.76 -4.10
N VAL A 71 13.99 6.79 -3.65
CA VAL A 71 15.14 6.29 -4.45
C VAL A 71 15.03 4.77 -4.68
N ALA A 72 14.61 4.00 -3.67
CA ALA A 72 14.38 2.57 -3.83
C ALA A 72 13.31 2.27 -4.90
N MET A 73 12.21 3.07 -4.94
CA MET A 73 11.20 2.95 -5.99
C MET A 73 11.75 3.28 -7.38
N LEU A 74 12.62 4.30 -7.50
CA LEU A 74 13.30 4.60 -8.77
C LEU A 74 14.19 3.45 -9.25
N ILE A 75 14.98 2.87 -8.35
CA ILE A 75 15.86 1.73 -8.67
C ILE A 75 15.01 0.53 -9.10
N MET A 76 13.91 0.23 -8.37
CA MET A 76 13.03 -0.87 -8.70
C MET A 76 12.33 -0.67 -10.05
N PHE A 77 11.94 0.57 -10.37
CA PHE A 77 11.34 0.91 -11.65
C PHE A 77 12.33 0.71 -12.81
N GLY A 78 13.58 1.15 -12.64
CA GLY A 78 14.66 0.88 -13.58
C GLY A 78 14.94 -0.62 -13.74
N ALA A 79 14.98 -1.37 -12.63
CA ALA A 79 15.10 -2.82 -12.66
C ALA A 79 13.94 -3.47 -13.42
N GLY A 80 12.71 -2.99 -13.23
CA GLY A 80 11.54 -3.45 -13.96
C GLY A 80 11.67 -3.28 -15.48
N PHE A 81 12.21 -2.16 -15.96
CA PHE A 81 12.56 -1.99 -17.39
C PHE A 81 13.63 -2.96 -17.87
N LEU A 82 14.66 -3.20 -17.09
CA LEU A 82 15.70 -4.15 -17.45
C LEU A 82 15.15 -5.57 -17.54
N LEU A 83 14.35 -5.97 -16.56
CA LEU A 83 13.74 -7.31 -16.47
C LEU A 83 12.61 -7.53 -17.48
N SER A 84 12.00 -6.45 -17.97
CA SER A 84 11.00 -6.54 -19.03
C SER A 84 11.52 -7.21 -20.30
N ARG A 85 12.83 -7.18 -20.53
CA ARG A 85 13.50 -7.88 -21.64
C ARG A 85 13.37 -9.41 -21.55
N LEU A 86 13.16 -9.95 -20.34
CA LEU A 86 12.95 -11.38 -20.12
C LEU A 86 11.53 -11.85 -20.49
N MET A 87 10.59 -10.91 -20.61
CA MET A 87 9.19 -11.16 -20.97
C MET A 87 8.69 -10.11 -21.97
N PRO A 88 9.14 -10.16 -23.23
CA PRO A 88 8.87 -9.09 -24.23
C PRO A 88 7.40 -8.80 -24.44
N GLU A 89 6.53 -9.84 -24.41
CA GLU A 89 5.08 -9.69 -24.57
C GLU A 89 4.42 -8.87 -23.43
N ARG A 90 5.08 -8.78 -22.27
CA ARG A 90 4.59 -8.10 -21.06
C ARG A 90 5.48 -6.94 -20.65
N ALA A 91 6.51 -6.66 -21.45
CA ALA A 91 7.52 -5.64 -21.18
C ALA A 91 6.93 -4.29 -20.79
N LYS A 92 5.85 -3.91 -21.46
CA LYS A 92 5.15 -2.65 -21.33
C LYS A 92 4.66 -2.36 -19.89
N TYR A 93 4.25 -3.39 -19.14
CA TYR A 93 3.62 -3.24 -17.82
C TYR A 93 4.51 -3.72 -16.66
N MET A 94 5.57 -4.44 -16.96
CA MET A 94 6.49 -4.99 -15.95
C MET A 94 7.03 -3.93 -14.97
N PRO A 95 7.53 -2.75 -15.41
CA PRO A 95 8.07 -1.75 -14.51
C PRO A 95 7.06 -1.33 -13.43
N PHE A 96 5.79 -1.18 -13.81
CA PHE A 96 4.72 -0.77 -12.90
C PHE A 96 4.32 -1.87 -11.93
N LEU A 97 4.22 -3.12 -12.41
CA LEU A 97 3.94 -4.28 -11.56
C LEU A 97 5.06 -4.55 -10.54
N PHE A 98 6.30 -4.20 -10.89
CA PHE A 98 7.43 -4.38 -9.97
C PHE A 98 7.46 -3.31 -8.88
N THR A 99 7.16 -2.05 -9.22
CA THR A 99 7.49 -0.93 -8.35
C THR A 99 6.34 -0.46 -7.47
N THR A 100 5.10 -0.45 -8.00
CA THR A 100 3.98 0.09 -7.22
C THR A 100 3.66 -0.77 -6.00
N LEU A 101 3.27 -0.11 -4.90
CA LEU A 101 2.92 -0.75 -3.63
C LEU A 101 1.47 -0.45 -3.29
N GLU A 102 0.78 -1.42 -2.71
CA GLU A 102 -0.60 -1.24 -2.23
C GLU A 102 -0.58 -0.77 -0.76
N CYS A 103 -0.03 0.42 -0.53
CA CYS A 103 0.02 1.00 0.82
C CYS A 103 -1.38 1.34 1.33
N GLY A 104 -2.22 1.98 0.51
CA GLY A 104 -3.53 2.49 0.90
C GLY A 104 -4.45 1.42 1.45
N THR A 105 -4.82 0.45 0.62
CA THR A 105 -5.84 -0.55 0.97
C THR A 105 -5.30 -1.77 1.70
N LEU A 106 -4.00 -2.02 1.71
CA LEU A 106 -3.43 -3.17 2.41
C LEU A 106 -2.37 -2.77 3.44
N GLY A 107 -1.47 -1.85 3.10
CA GLY A 107 -0.37 -1.46 3.95
C GLY A 107 -0.83 -0.87 5.28
N TYR A 108 -1.70 0.14 5.27
CA TYR A 108 -2.19 0.78 6.49
C TYR A 108 -2.96 -0.16 7.43
N PRO A 109 -3.93 -0.98 6.96
CA PRO A 109 -4.58 -1.94 7.83
C PRO A 109 -3.63 -2.95 8.46
N LEU A 110 -2.70 -3.50 7.70
CA LEU A 110 -1.72 -4.45 8.23
C LEU A 110 -0.75 -3.78 9.23
N ALA A 111 -0.33 -2.55 8.96
CA ALA A 111 0.49 -1.77 9.88
C ALA A 111 -0.26 -1.45 11.19
N ALA A 112 -1.53 -1.06 11.10
CA ALA A 112 -2.38 -0.84 12.27
C ALA A 112 -2.58 -2.13 13.08
N MET A 113 -2.71 -3.28 12.45
CA MET A 113 -2.80 -4.57 13.13
C MET A 113 -1.53 -4.95 13.87
N LEU A 114 -0.34 -4.58 13.36
CA LEU A 114 0.94 -4.84 14.02
C LEU A 114 1.13 -3.95 15.24
N PHE A 115 0.96 -2.63 15.09
CA PHE A 115 1.39 -1.65 16.09
C PHE A 115 0.37 -0.52 16.32
N GLY A 116 -0.90 -0.70 15.97
CA GLY A 116 -1.93 0.32 16.17
C GLY A 116 -1.65 1.62 15.45
N ALA A 117 -1.90 2.75 16.10
CA ALA A 117 -1.65 4.09 15.57
C ALA A 117 -0.18 4.33 15.22
N LEU A 118 0.76 3.78 16.01
CA LEU A 118 2.19 3.88 15.73
C LEU A 118 2.56 3.21 14.41
N GLY A 119 2.02 2.01 14.15
CA GLY A 119 2.23 1.32 12.87
C GLY A 119 1.69 2.12 11.69
N THR A 120 0.52 2.72 11.84
CA THR A 120 -0.09 3.57 10.82
C THR A 120 0.76 4.81 10.52
N SER A 121 1.28 5.47 11.55
CA SER A 121 2.17 6.63 11.41
C SER A 121 3.47 6.27 10.70
N HIS A 122 4.13 5.17 11.09
CA HIS A 122 5.34 4.71 10.41
C HIS A 122 5.07 4.32 8.93
N MET A 123 3.91 3.70 8.64
CA MET A 123 3.52 3.39 7.26
C MET A 123 3.27 4.67 6.45
N ALA A 124 2.69 5.70 7.06
CA ALA A 124 2.47 7.00 6.41
C ALA A 124 3.80 7.61 5.95
N ILE A 125 4.82 7.60 6.80
CA ILE A 125 6.15 8.11 6.47
C ILE A 125 6.76 7.37 5.26
N VAL A 126 6.67 6.05 5.25
CA VAL A 126 7.14 5.22 4.13
C VAL A 126 6.34 5.50 2.86
N ASP A 127 5.01 5.62 2.99
CA ASP A 127 4.11 5.82 1.86
C ASP A 127 4.28 7.19 1.18
N VAL A 128 4.74 8.24 1.89
CA VAL A 128 5.04 9.52 1.22
C VAL A 128 6.07 9.34 0.11
N GLY A 129 7.19 8.65 0.39
CA GLY A 129 8.22 8.40 -0.61
C GLY A 129 7.69 7.62 -1.81
N HIS A 130 6.89 6.57 -1.56
CA HIS A 130 6.22 5.79 -2.60
C HIS A 130 5.17 6.61 -3.37
N THR A 131 4.31 7.37 -2.68
CA THR A 131 3.23 8.15 -3.30
C THR A 131 3.77 9.28 -4.17
N VAL A 132 4.84 9.96 -3.74
CA VAL A 132 5.55 10.95 -4.57
C VAL A 132 6.07 10.31 -5.85
N PHE A 133 6.72 9.14 -5.76
CA PHE A 133 7.15 8.38 -6.94
C PHE A 133 5.95 7.98 -7.82
N LEU A 134 4.87 7.48 -7.21
CA LEU A 134 3.68 7.01 -7.93
C LEU A 134 3.07 8.12 -8.80
N PHE A 135 2.81 9.28 -8.22
CA PHE A 135 2.11 10.36 -8.93
C PHE A 135 3.02 11.19 -9.83
N LEU A 136 4.30 11.36 -9.51
CA LEU A 136 5.22 12.13 -10.35
C LEU A 136 5.82 11.32 -11.50
N ILE A 137 5.94 10.00 -11.36
CA ILE A 137 6.67 9.17 -12.31
C ILE A 137 5.81 8.03 -12.87
N ALA A 138 5.30 7.15 -11.99
CA ALA A 138 4.67 5.92 -12.44
C ALA A 138 3.34 6.17 -13.18
N VAL A 139 2.43 6.96 -12.62
CA VAL A 139 1.12 7.23 -13.24
C VAL A 139 1.25 7.96 -14.57
N PRO A 140 2.06 9.04 -14.70
CA PRO A 140 2.27 9.71 -15.98
C PRO A 140 2.84 8.79 -17.06
N LEU A 141 3.86 8.01 -16.71
CA LEU A 141 4.45 7.07 -17.66
C LEU A 141 3.47 5.96 -18.04
N LEU A 142 2.67 5.46 -17.10
CA LEU A 142 1.66 4.46 -17.38
C LEU A 142 0.60 4.97 -18.36
N GLN A 143 0.14 6.20 -18.19
CA GLN A 143 -0.82 6.84 -19.10
C GLN A 143 -0.22 7.06 -20.50
N SER A 144 1.06 7.44 -20.61
CA SER A 144 1.72 7.59 -21.91
C SER A 144 1.91 6.26 -22.64
N VAL A 145 2.08 5.17 -21.92
CA VAL A 145 2.17 3.81 -22.46
C VAL A 145 0.87 3.37 -23.13
N ASP A 146 -0.28 3.83 -22.66
CA ASP A 146 -1.60 3.54 -23.22
C ASP A 146 -2.04 4.53 -24.33
N GLY A 147 -1.13 5.37 -24.85
CA GLY A 147 -1.42 6.35 -25.90
C GLY A 147 -2.08 7.62 -25.40
N GLY A 148 -2.14 7.85 -24.08
CA GLY A 148 -2.53 9.11 -23.47
C GLY A 148 -1.41 10.15 -23.55
N SER A 149 -1.75 11.43 -23.49
CA SER A 149 -0.74 12.49 -23.35
C SER A 149 -0.28 12.57 -21.91
N ALA A 150 1.01 12.37 -21.66
CA ALA A 150 1.64 12.67 -20.36
C ALA A 150 1.89 14.18 -20.22
N ASP A 151 0.85 14.99 -20.41
CA ASP A 151 0.93 16.44 -20.24
C ASP A 151 1.01 16.78 -18.74
N ALA A 152 1.90 17.69 -18.38
CA ALA A 152 2.11 18.14 -17.00
C ALA A 152 0.79 18.61 -16.32
N LYS A 153 -0.13 19.20 -17.10
CA LYS A 153 -1.45 19.60 -16.63
C LYS A 153 -2.33 18.39 -16.28
N SER A 154 -2.25 17.33 -17.05
CA SER A 154 -2.97 16.06 -16.83
C SER A 154 -2.43 15.34 -15.60
N ILE A 155 -1.12 15.32 -15.43
CA ILE A 155 -0.43 14.76 -14.25
C ILE A 155 -0.87 15.48 -12.99
N LEU A 156 -0.77 16.82 -12.99
CA LEU A 156 -1.16 17.64 -11.84
C LEU A 156 -2.66 17.48 -11.54
N LYS A 157 -3.50 17.48 -12.57
CA LYS A 157 -4.93 17.25 -12.40
C LYS A 157 -5.23 15.89 -11.76
N ASN A 158 -4.60 14.84 -12.21
CA ASN A 158 -4.80 13.49 -11.63
C ASN A 158 -4.32 13.40 -10.18
N ALA A 159 -3.22 14.06 -9.84
CA ALA A 159 -2.73 14.15 -8.46
C ALA A 159 -3.74 14.88 -7.57
N VAL A 160 -4.10 16.14 -7.92
CA VAL A 160 -5.07 16.98 -7.15
C VAL A 160 -6.53 16.51 -7.23
N THR A 161 -6.87 15.51 -7.99
CA THR A 161 -8.22 14.90 -7.99
C THR A 161 -8.23 13.54 -7.25
N SER A 162 -7.10 13.14 -6.70
CA SER A 162 -6.98 11.92 -5.88
C SER A 162 -7.25 12.24 -4.41
N PRO A 163 -8.35 11.79 -3.81
CA PRO A 163 -8.64 12.04 -2.40
C PRO A 163 -7.50 11.60 -1.48
N THR A 164 -6.80 10.52 -1.82
CA THR A 164 -5.65 10.01 -1.07
C THR A 164 -4.48 10.99 -1.11
N PHE A 165 -4.16 11.53 -2.30
CA PHE A 165 -3.07 12.50 -2.47
C PHE A 165 -3.40 13.83 -1.79
N ASP A 166 -4.62 14.35 -2.00
CA ASP A 166 -5.08 15.60 -1.37
C ASP A 166 -5.03 15.51 0.15
N THR A 167 -5.47 14.39 0.71
CA THR A 167 -5.48 14.14 2.15
C THR A 167 -4.06 14.02 2.71
N MET A 168 -3.14 13.38 1.98
CA MET A 168 -1.73 13.30 2.34
C MET A 168 -1.13 14.71 2.42
N ILE A 169 -1.28 15.52 1.37
CA ILE A 169 -0.74 16.90 1.34
C ILE A 169 -1.35 17.75 2.46
N LEU A 170 -2.67 17.68 2.65
CA LEU A 170 -3.37 18.40 3.69
C LEU A 170 -2.85 17.99 5.09
N GLY A 171 -2.74 16.68 5.35
CA GLY A 171 -2.24 16.16 6.62
C GLY A 171 -0.81 16.61 6.91
N ILE A 172 0.10 16.54 5.91
CA ILE A 172 1.48 17.03 6.03
C ILE A 172 1.50 18.54 6.34
N LEU A 173 0.76 19.34 5.59
CA LEU A 173 0.72 20.79 5.79
C LEU A 173 0.20 21.17 7.19
N LEU A 174 -0.85 20.49 7.67
CA LEU A 174 -1.41 20.72 9.00
C LEU A 174 -0.46 20.26 10.11
N GLY A 175 0.19 19.10 9.96
CA GLY A 175 1.16 18.59 10.93
C GLY A 175 2.39 19.50 11.03
N VAL A 176 2.99 19.88 9.89
CA VAL A 176 4.12 20.83 9.87
C VAL A 176 3.74 22.20 10.45
N ALA A 177 2.47 22.63 10.33
CA ALA A 177 1.97 23.87 10.91
C ALA A 177 1.68 23.77 12.44
N GLY A 178 1.90 22.61 13.07
CA GLY A 178 1.67 22.37 14.50
C GLY A 178 0.18 22.36 14.87
N VAL A 179 -0.68 21.97 13.93
CA VAL A 179 -2.13 21.84 14.19
C VAL A 179 -2.41 20.61 15.05
N ASP A 180 -1.62 19.55 14.92
CA ASP A 180 -1.64 18.34 15.74
C ASP A 180 -1.49 18.65 17.24
N GLU A 181 -0.47 19.44 17.61
CA GLU A 181 -0.24 19.86 19.01
C GLU A 181 -1.40 20.70 19.55
N ARG A 182 -1.89 21.66 18.75
CA ARG A 182 -3.02 22.52 19.13
C ARG A 182 -4.32 21.74 19.28
N LEU A 183 -4.55 20.80 18.37
CA LEU A 183 -5.73 19.92 18.41
C LEU A 183 -5.65 18.99 19.63
N ALA A 184 -4.49 18.37 19.88
CA ALA A 184 -4.26 17.50 21.03
C ALA A 184 -4.43 18.22 22.38
N ALA A 185 -4.11 19.52 22.45
CA ALA A 185 -4.32 20.35 23.63
C ALA A 185 -5.76 20.89 23.77
N SER A 186 -6.60 20.72 22.77
CA SER A 186 -7.98 21.27 22.75
C SER A 186 -8.98 20.33 23.42
N ALA A 187 -10.06 20.91 23.97
CA ALA A 187 -11.20 20.15 24.50
C ALA A 187 -11.93 19.33 23.42
N GLY A 188 -11.69 19.62 22.14
CA GLY A 188 -12.29 18.89 21.01
C GLY A 188 -11.54 17.62 20.59
N TYR A 189 -10.36 17.37 21.17
CA TYR A 189 -9.51 16.24 20.76
C TYR A 189 -10.19 14.88 20.91
N GLU A 190 -10.81 14.63 22.06
CA GLU A 190 -11.51 13.36 22.32
C GLU A 190 -12.65 13.13 21.32
N LEU A 191 -13.40 14.20 20.99
CA LEU A 191 -14.47 14.12 19.98
C LEU A 191 -13.90 13.82 18.60
N TYR A 192 -12.81 14.51 18.20
CA TYR A 192 -12.12 14.27 16.95
C TYR A 192 -11.66 12.80 16.85
N GLN A 193 -10.95 12.30 17.86
CA GLN A 193 -10.48 10.91 17.89
C GLN A 193 -11.62 9.91 17.84
N SER A 194 -12.70 10.13 18.58
CA SER A 194 -13.90 9.27 18.56
C SER A 194 -14.49 9.14 17.14
N VAL A 195 -14.56 10.24 16.38
CA VAL A 195 -15.06 10.24 15.00
C VAL A 195 -14.08 9.49 14.08
N VAL A 196 -12.78 9.78 14.20
CA VAL A 196 -11.74 9.11 13.40
C VAL A 196 -11.73 7.61 13.65
N ASP A 197 -11.76 7.19 14.91
CA ASP A 197 -11.75 5.77 15.29
C ASP A 197 -13.00 5.04 14.79
N PHE A 198 -14.18 5.67 14.91
CA PHE A 198 -15.43 5.08 14.44
C PHE A 198 -15.44 4.84 12.92
N ILE A 199 -14.91 5.80 12.13
CA ILE A 199 -14.82 5.67 10.66
C ILE A 199 -13.72 4.69 10.28
N SER A 200 -12.60 4.69 11.01
CA SER A 200 -11.41 3.88 10.70
C SER A 200 -11.59 2.40 11.05
N ALA A 201 -12.33 2.09 12.12
CA ALA A 201 -12.48 0.73 12.62
C ALA A 201 -12.94 -0.31 11.56
N PRO A 202 -13.97 -0.07 10.74
CA PRO A 202 -14.41 -1.03 9.74
C PRO A 202 -13.56 -1.06 8.47
N THR A 203 -12.65 -0.09 8.29
CA THR A 203 -11.89 0.09 7.04
C THR A 203 -11.08 -1.15 6.68
N GLY A 204 -10.30 -1.68 7.61
CA GLY A 204 -9.48 -2.88 7.38
C GLY A 204 -10.32 -4.12 7.03
N MET A 205 -11.45 -4.31 7.71
CA MET A 205 -12.37 -5.42 7.43
C MET A 205 -12.97 -5.31 6.02
N LEU A 206 -13.49 -4.15 5.65
CA LEU A 206 -14.10 -3.93 4.33
C LEU A 206 -13.08 -4.07 3.20
N ILE A 207 -11.85 -3.60 3.42
CA ILE A 207 -10.75 -3.79 2.48
C ILE A 207 -10.47 -5.27 2.26
N LEU A 208 -10.29 -6.06 3.32
CA LEU A 208 -10.01 -7.48 3.21
C LEU A 208 -11.15 -8.26 2.52
N ILE A 209 -12.41 -7.89 2.77
CA ILE A 209 -13.58 -8.45 2.06
C ILE A 209 -13.49 -8.13 0.56
N THR A 210 -13.24 -6.88 0.18
CA THR A 210 -13.17 -6.51 -1.24
C THR A 210 -11.98 -7.15 -1.94
N LEU A 211 -10.84 -7.31 -1.25
CA LEU A 211 -9.67 -8.04 -1.77
C LEU A 211 -9.97 -9.52 -2.00
N GLY A 212 -10.60 -10.18 -1.04
CA GLY A 212 -11.02 -11.57 -1.18
C GLY A 212 -12.05 -11.76 -2.30
N PHE A 213 -12.99 -10.82 -2.43
CA PHE A 213 -14.00 -10.82 -3.50
C PHE A 213 -13.36 -10.70 -4.89
N ASP A 214 -12.40 -9.79 -5.06
CA ASP A 214 -11.72 -9.55 -6.34
C ASP A 214 -10.68 -10.60 -6.70
N MET A 215 -10.35 -11.51 -5.80
CA MET A 215 -9.31 -12.49 -6.03
C MET A 215 -9.57 -13.29 -7.32
N SER A 216 -8.65 -13.18 -8.26
CA SER A 216 -8.69 -13.87 -9.55
C SER A 216 -7.37 -14.60 -9.78
N LEU A 217 -7.43 -15.92 -9.82
CA LEU A 217 -6.28 -16.78 -10.10
C LEU A 217 -6.54 -17.61 -11.35
N ARG A 218 -5.88 -17.26 -12.44
CA ARG A 218 -5.95 -18.00 -13.71
C ARG A 218 -4.82 -19.03 -13.77
N LYS A 219 -5.18 -20.32 -13.84
CA LYS A 219 -4.21 -21.44 -13.84
C LYS A 219 -3.28 -21.40 -15.05
N ASP A 220 -3.78 -20.99 -16.21
CA ASP A 220 -3.04 -20.85 -17.46
C ASP A 220 -1.94 -19.77 -17.40
N LEU A 221 -2.10 -18.78 -16.51
CA LEU A 221 -1.15 -17.69 -16.32
C LEU A 221 -0.19 -17.90 -15.14
N MET A 222 -0.31 -19.00 -14.39
CA MET A 222 0.48 -19.16 -13.15
C MET A 222 2.00 -19.17 -13.37
N LYS A 223 2.50 -19.74 -14.46
CA LYS A 223 3.96 -19.75 -14.73
C LYS A 223 4.55 -18.34 -14.82
N PRO A 224 4.06 -17.44 -15.71
CA PRO A 224 4.56 -16.08 -15.77
C PRO A 224 4.27 -15.28 -14.51
N VAL A 225 3.15 -15.51 -13.83
CA VAL A 225 2.79 -14.83 -12.57
C VAL A 225 3.77 -15.22 -11.46
N LEU A 226 4.07 -16.49 -11.30
CA LEU A 226 5.07 -16.98 -10.33
C LEU A 226 6.44 -16.36 -10.60
N PHE A 227 6.89 -16.39 -11.87
CA PHE A 227 8.18 -15.80 -12.24
C PHE A 227 8.25 -14.32 -11.86
N THR A 228 7.24 -13.53 -12.24
CA THR A 228 7.19 -12.09 -11.91
C THR A 228 7.14 -11.86 -10.41
N SER A 229 6.31 -12.60 -9.68
CA SER A 229 6.13 -12.41 -8.23
C SER A 229 7.38 -12.81 -7.44
N VAL A 230 8.02 -13.93 -7.78
CA VAL A 230 9.27 -14.36 -7.12
C VAL A 230 10.38 -13.36 -7.37
N LEU A 231 10.57 -12.96 -8.64
CA LEU A 231 11.59 -11.99 -9.00
C LEU A 231 11.38 -10.65 -8.29
N ARG A 232 10.12 -10.18 -8.22
CA ARG A 232 9.74 -8.99 -7.47
C ARG A 232 10.12 -9.11 -5.99
N VAL A 233 9.75 -10.20 -5.32
CA VAL A 233 10.03 -10.42 -3.89
C VAL A 233 11.53 -10.44 -3.62
N VAL A 234 12.32 -11.11 -4.48
CA VAL A 234 13.78 -11.17 -4.31
C VAL A 234 14.39 -9.76 -4.43
N ILE A 235 14.04 -8.99 -5.47
CA ILE A 235 14.61 -7.66 -5.68
C ILE A 235 14.13 -6.69 -4.61
N MET A 236 12.83 -6.71 -4.27
CA MET A 236 12.28 -5.90 -3.18
C MET A 236 12.92 -6.26 -1.83
N GLY A 237 13.20 -7.53 -1.58
CA GLY A 237 13.91 -7.97 -0.37
C GLY A 237 15.32 -7.40 -0.28
N VAL A 238 16.08 -7.41 -1.37
CA VAL A 238 17.43 -6.80 -1.46
C VAL A 238 17.34 -5.29 -1.23
N LEU A 239 16.40 -4.62 -1.90
CA LEU A 239 16.19 -3.17 -1.74
C LEU A 239 15.73 -2.81 -0.32
N CYS A 240 14.87 -3.63 0.29
CA CYS A 240 14.46 -3.47 1.67
C CYS A 240 15.66 -3.53 2.61
N ALA A 241 16.51 -4.55 2.49
CA ALA A 241 17.72 -4.70 3.30
C ALA A 241 18.66 -3.51 3.13
N ALA A 242 18.91 -3.06 1.88
CA ALA A 242 19.72 -1.88 1.59
C ALA A 242 19.09 -0.60 2.18
N SER A 243 17.78 -0.41 2.02
CA SER A 243 17.05 0.74 2.58
C SER A 243 17.13 0.75 4.09
N CYS A 244 16.91 -0.38 4.77
CA CYS A 244 17.04 -0.50 6.22
C CYS A 244 18.47 -0.17 6.68
N PHE A 245 19.50 -0.69 5.99
CA PHE A 245 20.89 -0.40 6.31
C PHE A 245 21.20 1.11 6.22
N ILE A 246 20.71 1.79 5.16
CA ILE A 246 20.91 3.23 4.99
C ILE A 246 20.11 4.02 6.05
N ILE A 247 18.83 3.72 6.23
CA ILE A 247 17.95 4.43 7.16
C ILE A 247 18.50 4.35 8.58
N PHE A 248 18.81 3.16 9.09
CA PHE A 248 19.30 2.97 10.45
C PHE A 248 20.76 3.42 10.67
N ARG A 249 21.42 3.94 9.64
CA ARG A 249 22.69 4.67 9.80
C ARG A 249 22.48 6.10 10.29
N PHE A 250 21.32 6.69 9.97
CA PHE A 250 21.00 8.09 10.26
C PHE A 250 19.83 8.25 11.25
N VAL A 251 18.96 7.24 11.33
CA VAL A 251 17.77 7.23 12.18
C VAL A 251 17.98 6.20 13.28
N PRO A 252 17.62 6.50 14.53
CA PRO A 252 17.69 5.52 15.60
C PRO A 252 16.92 4.24 15.25
N TYR A 253 17.52 3.09 15.59
CA TYR A 253 16.87 1.81 15.34
C TYR A 253 15.57 1.70 16.13
N SER A 254 14.50 1.36 15.45
CA SER A 254 13.22 0.96 16.03
C SER A 254 12.77 -0.34 15.35
N ARG A 255 12.34 -1.29 16.18
CA ARG A 255 11.84 -2.58 15.69
C ARG A 255 10.54 -2.40 14.93
N GLU A 256 9.69 -1.49 15.38
CA GLU A 256 8.44 -1.13 14.74
C GLU A 256 8.70 -0.56 13.34
N GLN A 257 9.63 0.40 13.23
CA GLN A 257 10.01 0.98 11.94
C GLN A 257 10.61 -0.07 11.00
N LEU A 258 11.45 -0.98 11.52
CA LEU A 258 11.99 -2.10 10.73
C LEU A 258 10.87 -3.00 10.20
N CYS A 259 9.93 -3.40 11.06
CA CYS A 259 8.80 -4.24 10.66
C CYS A 259 7.91 -3.54 9.61
N ILE A 260 7.69 -2.25 9.75
CA ILE A 260 6.88 -1.48 8.77
C ILE A 260 7.63 -1.33 7.45
N LEU A 261 8.94 -1.13 7.44
CA LEU A 261 9.73 -1.16 6.20
C LEU A 261 9.65 -2.53 5.51
N ILE A 262 9.83 -3.62 6.24
CA ILE A 262 9.69 -4.97 5.70
C ILE A 262 8.28 -5.17 5.14
N LEU A 263 7.24 -4.77 5.89
CA LEU A 263 5.86 -4.85 5.43
C LEU A 263 5.68 -4.09 4.11
N ALA A 264 6.11 -2.84 4.03
CA ALA A 264 5.95 -1.99 2.84
C ALA A 264 6.58 -2.64 1.60
N PHE A 265 7.83 -3.13 1.71
CA PHE A 265 8.51 -3.77 0.59
C PHE A 265 7.95 -5.17 0.23
N THR A 266 7.10 -5.75 1.07
CA THR A 266 6.40 -7.01 0.77
C THR A 266 4.98 -6.80 0.24
N LEU A 267 4.46 -5.58 0.22
CA LEU A 267 3.13 -5.27 -0.32
C LEU A 267 3.00 -5.65 -1.80
N PRO A 268 1.82 -6.05 -2.27
CA PRO A 268 1.58 -6.35 -3.67
C PRO A 268 1.68 -5.08 -4.53
N ALA A 269 1.68 -5.26 -5.84
CA ALA A 269 1.52 -4.14 -6.77
C ALA A 269 0.15 -3.47 -6.56
N SER A 270 0.10 -2.15 -6.81
CA SER A 270 -1.12 -1.37 -6.55
C SER A 270 -2.30 -1.83 -7.40
N TYR A 271 -3.44 -2.03 -6.75
CA TYR A 271 -4.74 -2.24 -7.42
C TYR A 271 -5.13 -1.02 -8.26
N GLY A 272 -4.64 0.17 -7.91
CA GLY A 272 -4.84 1.40 -8.66
C GLY A 272 -4.29 1.34 -10.09
N LEU A 273 -3.34 0.46 -10.39
CA LEU A 273 -2.81 0.30 -11.75
C LEU A 273 -3.93 0.07 -12.77
N THR A 274 -4.89 -0.81 -12.47
CA THR A 274 -6.03 -1.11 -13.36
C THR A 274 -7.02 0.06 -13.48
N THR A 275 -6.91 1.07 -12.62
CA THR A 275 -7.72 2.29 -12.68
C THR A 275 -7.08 3.33 -13.59
N PHE A 276 -5.75 3.38 -13.64
CA PHE A 276 -5.00 4.38 -14.39
C PHE A 276 -4.68 3.96 -15.83
N ALA A 277 -4.75 2.66 -16.14
CA ALA A 277 -4.43 2.12 -17.45
C ALA A 277 -5.36 0.98 -17.86
N ARG A 278 -5.55 0.84 -19.17
CA ARG A 278 -6.19 -0.33 -19.78
C ARG A 278 -5.09 -1.25 -20.30
N PHE A 279 -4.91 -2.39 -19.66
CA PHE A 279 -3.92 -3.39 -20.08
C PHE A 279 -4.50 -4.27 -21.20
N GLU A 280 -4.67 -3.69 -22.39
CA GLU A 280 -5.29 -4.40 -23.53
C GLU A 280 -4.67 -5.79 -23.75
N GLY A 281 -5.48 -6.83 -23.68
CA GLY A 281 -5.05 -8.23 -23.80
C GLY A 281 -4.29 -8.79 -22.59
N HIS A 282 -3.97 -7.98 -21.55
CA HIS A 282 -3.18 -8.40 -20.39
C HIS A 282 -3.85 -8.17 -19.04
N ASN A 283 -5.10 -7.72 -19.01
CA ASN A 283 -5.86 -7.47 -17.78
C ASN A 283 -5.87 -8.69 -16.84
N ASP A 284 -6.08 -9.89 -17.38
CA ASP A 284 -6.09 -11.14 -16.61
C ASP A 284 -4.72 -11.45 -15.99
N TYR A 285 -3.63 -11.17 -16.70
CA TYR A 285 -2.28 -11.34 -16.17
C TYR A 285 -1.98 -10.37 -15.03
N VAL A 286 -2.33 -9.10 -15.20
CA VAL A 286 -2.16 -8.07 -14.16
C VAL A 286 -3.00 -8.42 -12.93
N ALA A 287 -4.29 -8.73 -13.11
CA ALA A 287 -5.19 -9.10 -12.03
C ALA A 287 -4.73 -10.37 -11.29
N THR A 288 -4.27 -11.39 -12.01
CA THR A 288 -3.75 -12.63 -11.42
C THR A 288 -2.43 -12.38 -10.68
N THR A 289 -1.55 -11.54 -11.22
CA THR A 289 -0.27 -11.18 -10.57
C THR A 289 -0.52 -10.43 -9.26
N VAL A 290 -1.40 -9.44 -9.27
CA VAL A 290 -1.77 -8.68 -8.07
C VAL A 290 -2.42 -9.58 -7.02
N SER A 291 -3.38 -10.44 -7.44
CA SER A 291 -4.05 -11.39 -6.54
C SER A 291 -3.06 -12.39 -5.91
N PHE A 292 -2.15 -12.96 -6.71
CA PHE A 292 -1.13 -13.88 -6.21
C PHE A 292 -0.16 -13.18 -5.26
N SER A 293 0.29 -11.97 -5.61
CA SER A 293 1.18 -11.17 -4.76
C SER A 293 0.49 -10.78 -3.43
N THR A 294 -0.83 -10.57 -3.43
CA THR A 294 -1.60 -10.33 -2.20
C THR A 294 -1.57 -11.53 -1.26
N ILE A 295 -1.80 -12.72 -1.78
CA ILE A 295 -1.70 -13.96 -0.99
C ILE A 295 -0.29 -14.09 -0.40
N LEU A 296 0.73 -13.86 -1.22
CA LEU A 296 2.12 -13.92 -0.80
C LEU A 296 2.43 -12.90 0.30
N THR A 297 1.95 -11.66 0.16
CA THR A 297 2.05 -10.62 1.20
C THR A 297 1.39 -11.07 2.50
N LEU A 298 0.19 -11.64 2.46
CA LEU A 298 -0.49 -12.13 3.66
C LEU A 298 0.30 -13.26 4.34
N ILE A 299 0.91 -14.17 3.58
CA ILE A 299 1.78 -15.22 4.11
C ILE A 299 3.03 -14.61 4.76
N LEU A 300 3.70 -13.66 4.08
CA LEU A 300 4.87 -12.96 4.61
C LEU A 300 4.51 -12.12 5.85
N PHE A 301 3.32 -11.54 5.88
CA PHE A 301 2.81 -10.81 7.04
C PHE A 301 2.67 -11.72 8.28
N VAL A 302 2.25 -12.97 8.11
CA VAL A 302 2.22 -13.95 9.20
C VAL A 302 3.64 -14.14 9.76
N CYS A 303 4.63 -14.36 8.89
CA CYS A 303 6.03 -14.50 9.31
C CYS A 303 6.55 -13.23 10.01
N LEU A 304 6.20 -12.06 9.47
CA LEU A 304 6.56 -10.77 10.04
C LEU A 304 5.92 -10.55 11.41
N THR A 305 4.67 -10.95 11.60
CA THR A 305 3.97 -10.89 12.90
C THR A 305 4.68 -11.74 13.93
N VAL A 306 5.09 -12.98 13.57
CA VAL A 306 5.89 -13.83 14.45
C VAL A 306 7.20 -13.14 14.81
N PHE A 307 7.91 -12.58 13.82
CA PHE A 307 9.15 -11.83 14.05
C PHE A 307 8.92 -10.62 14.96
N ALA A 308 7.88 -9.82 14.72
CA ALA A 308 7.57 -8.62 15.49
C ALA A 308 7.36 -8.91 16.99
N TYR A 309 6.80 -10.07 17.33
CA TYR A 309 6.45 -10.45 18.70
C TYR A 309 7.34 -11.55 19.31
N SER A 310 8.32 -12.11 18.58
CA SER A 310 9.21 -13.17 19.07
C SER A 310 10.32 -12.70 20.01
N GLY A 311 10.43 -11.42 20.30
CA GLY A 311 11.46 -10.84 21.17
C GLY A 311 10.91 -10.18 22.44
N VAL A 312 9.63 -10.41 22.76
CA VAL A 312 8.98 -9.91 23.98
C VAL A 312 8.73 -11.06 24.94
#